data_7b97b966880a23c39d3da5c97fd348c2
#
_entry.id   7b97b966880a23c39d3da5c97fd348c2
#
_cell.length_a   1.000
_cell.length_b   1.000
_cell.length_c   1.000
_cell.angle_alpha   90.00
_cell.angle_beta   90.00
_cell.angle_gamma   90.00
#
_symmetry.space_group_name_H-M   'P 1'
#
loop_
_entity.id
_entity.type
_entity.pdbx_description
1 polymer ?
#
loop_
_entity_poly.entity_id
_entity_poly.type
_entity_poly.pdbx_seq_one_letter_code
_entity_poly.pdbx_strand_id
1 'polypeptide(L)'
;MMRLDPITVKKLRRFYSIKRGYWSFVIIMSMILFSLFAEVFINSRALVVKYEGQLYFPTYGRMIPGTTFGFDYSYETSYRDLARRFASQKEPGNWVIMPLVPYNPYENDLKLNEYPPFAPSFAEKHFLGTDNVGRDVLARLVYGFRTAMAFSVLLLVVTYI
;
A
#
# COMPACT_ATOMS: atom_id res chain seq x y z
N MET A 1 18.51 12.62 -31.01
CA MET A 1 17.88 11.29 -31.08
C MET A 1 18.99 10.24 -30.96
N MET A 2 19.07 9.53 -29.85
CA MET A 2 19.98 8.41 -29.66
C MET A 2 19.58 7.29 -30.63
N ARG A 3 20.39 7.01 -31.63
CA ARG A 3 20.23 5.81 -32.49
C ARG A 3 20.73 4.62 -31.68
N LEU A 4 19.85 3.69 -31.33
CA LEU A 4 20.25 2.43 -30.69
C LEU A 4 21.16 1.65 -31.64
N ASP A 5 22.20 1.03 -31.07
CA ASP A 5 23.11 0.15 -31.80
C ASP A 5 22.31 -0.95 -32.52
N PRO A 6 22.63 -1.27 -33.81
CA PRO A 6 21.96 -2.32 -34.57
C PRO A 6 21.92 -3.68 -33.86
N ILE A 7 22.94 -3.99 -33.05
CA ILE A 7 23.04 -5.22 -32.25
C ILE A 7 21.94 -5.21 -31.16
N THR A 8 21.74 -4.08 -30.49
CA THR A 8 20.71 -3.91 -29.45
C THR A 8 19.32 -4.06 -30.04
N VAL A 9 19.08 -3.46 -31.22
CA VAL A 9 17.77 -3.60 -31.91
C VAL A 9 17.49 -5.05 -32.27
N LYS A 10 18.51 -5.81 -32.75
CA LYS A 10 18.38 -7.23 -33.09
C LYS A 10 18.07 -8.08 -31.84
N LYS A 11 18.72 -7.80 -30.69
CA LYS A 11 18.46 -8.45 -29.42
C LYS A 11 17.04 -8.17 -28.93
N LEU A 12 16.59 -6.93 -29.02
CA LEU A 12 15.20 -6.54 -28.63
C LEU A 12 14.17 -7.26 -29.50
N ARG A 13 14.35 -7.28 -30.82
CA ARG A 13 13.46 -7.98 -31.75
C ARG A 13 13.37 -9.47 -31.43
N ARG A 14 14.49 -10.11 -31.10
CA ARG A 14 14.54 -11.51 -30.68
C ARG A 14 13.77 -11.71 -29.35
N PHE A 15 13.92 -10.80 -28.39
CA PHE A 15 13.18 -10.86 -27.13
C PHE A 15 11.65 -10.79 -27.34
N TYR A 16 11.18 -9.86 -28.19
CA TYR A 16 9.75 -9.77 -28.54
C TYR A 16 9.21 -11.01 -29.26
N SER A 17 10.06 -11.74 -30.01
CA SER A 17 9.66 -12.97 -30.70
C SER A 17 9.42 -14.15 -29.76
N ILE A 18 10.04 -14.12 -28.56
CA ILE A 18 9.87 -15.15 -27.51
C ILE A 18 8.67 -14.79 -26.63
N LYS A 19 7.46 -15.10 -27.10
CA LYS A 19 6.20 -14.68 -26.44
C LYS A 19 6.16 -14.99 -24.94
N ARG A 20 6.62 -16.18 -24.51
CA ARG A 20 6.64 -16.56 -23.09
C ARG A 20 7.52 -15.62 -22.25
N GLY A 21 8.75 -15.38 -22.70
CA GLY A 21 9.69 -14.48 -22.01
C GLY A 21 9.19 -13.04 -21.97
N TYR A 22 8.62 -12.55 -23.06
CA TYR A 22 8.03 -11.22 -23.14
C TYR A 22 6.89 -11.01 -22.14
N TRP A 23 5.91 -11.92 -22.13
CA TRP A 23 4.78 -11.81 -21.19
C TRP A 23 5.20 -11.97 -19.73
N SER A 24 6.13 -12.88 -19.42
CA SER A 24 6.67 -12.98 -18.04
C SER A 24 7.35 -11.68 -17.61
N PHE A 25 8.12 -11.05 -18.50
CA PHE A 25 8.75 -9.76 -18.23
C PHE A 25 7.70 -8.66 -17.99
N VAL A 26 6.67 -8.58 -18.84
CA VAL A 26 5.59 -7.59 -18.68
C VAL A 26 4.86 -7.75 -17.36
N ILE A 27 4.54 -9.00 -16.98
CA ILE A 27 3.86 -9.29 -15.70
C ILE A 27 4.73 -8.84 -14.52
N ILE A 28 6.00 -9.26 -14.48
CA ILE A 28 6.91 -8.89 -13.39
C ILE A 28 7.08 -7.37 -13.32
N MET A 29 7.29 -6.71 -14.46
CA MET A 29 7.44 -5.25 -14.51
C MET A 29 6.18 -4.54 -14.04
N SER A 30 5.00 -5.01 -14.42
CA SER A 30 3.72 -4.48 -13.96
C SER A 30 3.56 -4.65 -12.45
N MET A 31 3.95 -5.81 -11.90
CA MET A 31 3.91 -6.04 -10.45
C MET A 31 4.87 -5.13 -9.69
N ILE A 32 6.07 -4.89 -10.23
CA ILE A 32 7.04 -3.95 -9.63
C ILE A 32 6.45 -2.53 -9.64
N LEU A 33 5.92 -2.08 -10.78
CA LEU A 33 5.31 -0.76 -10.89
C LEU A 33 4.11 -0.61 -9.94
N PHE A 34 3.23 -1.61 -9.87
CA PHE A 34 2.12 -1.62 -8.93
C PHE A 34 2.61 -1.52 -7.47
N SER A 35 3.68 -2.24 -7.13
CA SER A 35 4.28 -2.24 -5.80
C SER A 35 4.85 -0.87 -5.40
N LEU A 36 5.31 -0.04 -6.36
CA LEU A 36 5.76 1.33 -6.07
C LEU A 36 4.60 2.23 -5.64
N PHE A 37 3.39 1.97 -6.13
CA PHE A 37 2.18 2.70 -5.76
C PHE A 37 1.36 1.99 -4.68
N ALA A 38 1.94 0.98 -4.03
CA ALA A 38 1.23 0.19 -3.02
C ALA A 38 0.61 1.05 -1.91
N GLU A 39 1.25 2.14 -1.50
CA GLU A 39 0.79 3.04 -0.44
C GLU A 39 -0.51 3.77 -0.76
N VAL A 40 -0.87 3.88 -2.05
CA VAL A 40 -2.17 4.42 -2.47
C VAL A 40 -3.29 3.42 -2.23
N PHE A 41 -2.98 2.11 -2.34
CA PHE A 41 -3.96 1.03 -2.25
C PHE A 41 -3.98 0.37 -0.88
N ILE A 42 -2.82 0.29 -0.21
CA ILE A 42 -2.60 -0.46 1.03
C ILE A 42 -1.80 0.44 1.99
N ASN A 43 -2.48 1.06 2.94
CA ASN A 43 -1.85 1.91 3.95
C ASN A 43 -2.81 2.13 5.12
N SER A 44 -2.29 2.22 6.35
CA SER A 44 -3.07 2.64 7.52
C SER A 44 -3.37 4.14 7.56
N ARG A 45 -2.60 4.94 6.78
CA ARG A 45 -2.82 6.38 6.66
C ARG A 45 -3.89 6.70 5.63
N ALA A 46 -4.72 7.71 5.89
CA ALA A 46 -5.67 8.22 4.91
C ALA A 46 -4.95 8.87 3.72
N LEU A 47 -5.54 8.75 2.54
CA LEU A 47 -5.07 9.47 1.34
C LEU A 47 -5.34 10.97 1.46
N VAL A 48 -6.56 11.31 1.86
CA VAL A 48 -7.01 12.68 2.06
C VAL A 48 -7.96 12.74 3.25
N VAL A 49 -7.78 13.75 4.08
CA VAL A 49 -8.70 14.10 5.17
C VAL A 49 -9.15 15.54 4.96
N LYS A 50 -10.46 15.79 4.98
CA LYS A 50 -11.00 17.13 5.09
C LYS A 50 -11.53 17.32 6.50
N TYR A 51 -10.99 18.31 7.21
CA TYR A 51 -11.38 18.66 8.57
C TYR A 51 -11.46 20.19 8.73
N GLU A 52 -12.59 20.70 9.21
CA GLU A 52 -12.83 22.14 9.40
C GLU A 52 -12.47 23.00 8.17
N GLY A 53 -12.76 22.50 6.97
CA GLY A 53 -12.49 23.18 5.71
C GLY A 53 -11.05 23.06 5.20
N GLN A 54 -10.13 22.49 5.97
CA GLN A 54 -8.75 22.24 5.57
C GLN A 54 -8.56 20.83 5.01
N LEU A 55 -7.65 20.70 4.04
CA LEU A 55 -7.27 19.43 3.43
C LEU A 55 -5.92 18.98 3.96
N TYR A 56 -5.87 17.73 4.43
CA TYR A 56 -4.66 17.07 4.90
C TYR A 56 -4.37 15.86 4.03
N PHE A 57 -3.07 15.59 3.77
CA PHE A 57 -2.58 14.47 2.97
C PHE A 57 -1.65 13.57 3.80
N PRO A 58 -2.18 12.76 4.73
CA PRO A 58 -1.38 12.01 5.69
C PRO A 58 -0.41 11.01 5.06
N THR A 59 -0.81 10.35 3.97
CA THR A 59 0.02 9.35 3.27
C THR A 59 1.32 9.95 2.73
N TYR A 60 1.29 11.21 2.28
CA TYR A 60 2.44 11.89 1.66
C TYR A 60 3.07 12.95 2.57
N GLY A 61 2.47 13.20 3.74
CA GLY A 61 2.88 14.22 4.68
C GLY A 61 3.65 13.70 5.89
N ARG A 62 3.91 14.64 6.80
CA ARG A 62 4.43 14.30 8.13
C ARG A 62 3.34 13.66 8.97
N MET A 63 3.75 12.97 10.05
CA MET A 63 2.84 12.46 11.08
C MET A 63 1.94 13.59 11.60
N ILE A 64 0.63 13.35 11.62
CA ILE A 64 -0.35 14.28 12.16
C ILE A 64 -0.87 13.71 13.48
N PRO A 65 -0.68 14.43 14.60
CA PRO A 65 -1.12 13.95 15.92
C PRO A 65 -2.64 13.93 16.02
N GLY A 66 -3.17 13.02 16.83
CA GLY A 66 -4.61 12.89 17.06
C GLY A 66 -5.27 14.16 17.58
N THR A 67 -4.53 14.97 18.36
CA THR A 67 -5.00 16.26 18.88
C THR A 67 -5.43 17.24 17.78
N THR A 68 -4.84 17.15 16.57
CA THR A 68 -5.24 17.97 15.41
C THR A 68 -6.69 17.73 15.01
N PHE A 69 -7.20 16.52 15.19
CA PHE A 69 -8.57 16.12 14.87
C PHE A 69 -9.47 15.96 16.10
N GLY A 70 -9.07 16.52 17.26
CA GLY A 70 -9.85 16.50 18.48
C GLY A 70 -9.85 15.18 19.24
N PHE A 71 -8.80 14.37 19.11
CA PHE A 71 -8.55 13.22 19.99
C PHE A 71 -7.66 13.61 21.19
N ASP A 72 -7.76 12.87 22.29
CA ASP A 72 -7.03 13.16 23.54
C ASP A 72 -5.58 12.61 23.55
N TYR A 73 -5.02 12.24 22.40
CA TYR A 73 -3.68 11.70 22.29
C TYR A 73 -2.82 12.44 21.26
N SER A 74 -1.50 12.46 21.51
CA SER A 74 -0.52 13.20 20.70
C SER A 74 0.29 12.33 19.72
N TYR A 75 0.09 11.01 19.71
CA TYR A 75 0.68 10.13 18.70
C TYR A 75 -0.11 10.18 17.38
N GLU A 76 0.32 9.45 16.37
CA GLU A 76 -0.27 9.46 15.04
C GLU A 76 -1.76 9.12 15.06
N THR A 77 -2.54 9.88 14.32
CA THR A 77 -3.99 9.71 14.23
C THR A 77 -4.37 8.35 13.67
N SER A 78 -5.30 7.65 14.36
CA SER A 78 -6.00 6.50 13.79
C SER A 78 -7.04 6.99 12.77
N TYR A 79 -6.69 6.95 11.48
CA TYR A 79 -7.58 7.45 10.42
C TYR A 79 -8.82 6.58 10.22
N ARG A 80 -8.78 5.29 10.61
CA ARG A 80 -9.96 4.42 10.62
C ARG A 80 -10.96 4.89 11.68
N ASP A 81 -10.48 5.23 12.88
CA ASP A 81 -11.33 5.73 13.95
C ASP A 81 -11.87 7.13 13.64
N LEU A 82 -11.04 7.98 12.99
CA LEU A 82 -11.48 9.27 12.50
C LEU A 82 -12.60 9.14 11.46
N ALA A 83 -12.48 8.20 10.52
CA ALA A 83 -13.50 7.93 9.53
C ALA A 83 -14.81 7.42 10.17
N ARG A 84 -14.70 6.52 11.18
CA ARG A 84 -15.85 6.04 11.95
C ARG A 84 -16.51 7.18 12.73
N ARG A 85 -15.74 8.05 13.37
CA ARG A 85 -16.24 9.22 14.10
C ARG A 85 -17.00 10.17 13.19
N PHE A 86 -16.46 10.56 12.04
CA PHE A 86 -17.16 11.43 11.09
C PHE A 86 -18.44 10.80 10.55
N ALA A 87 -18.45 9.48 10.33
CA ALA A 87 -19.65 8.76 9.92
C ALA A 87 -20.73 8.73 11.01
N SER A 88 -20.33 8.58 12.29
CA SER A 88 -21.26 8.49 13.42
C SER A 88 -21.81 9.86 13.85
N GLN A 89 -20.97 10.88 13.87
CA GLN A 89 -21.35 12.23 14.35
C GLN A 89 -22.04 13.07 13.28
N LYS A 90 -22.08 12.58 12.00
CA LYS A 90 -22.67 13.30 10.86
C LYS A 90 -22.17 14.75 10.76
N GLU A 91 -20.89 14.98 11.04
CA GLU A 91 -20.27 16.30 10.94
C GLU A 91 -20.31 16.81 9.50
N PRO A 92 -21.12 17.84 9.18
CA PRO A 92 -21.27 18.28 7.80
C PRO A 92 -19.98 18.89 7.29
N GLY A 93 -19.47 18.32 6.19
CA GLY A 93 -18.27 18.83 5.51
C GLY A 93 -16.96 18.16 5.88
N ASN A 94 -16.90 17.32 6.93
CA ASN A 94 -15.72 16.54 7.30
C ASN A 94 -15.80 15.13 6.68
N TRP A 95 -14.69 14.67 6.08
CA TRP A 95 -14.62 13.33 5.48
C TRP A 95 -13.18 12.82 5.39
N VAL A 96 -13.06 11.51 5.28
CA VAL A 96 -11.77 10.80 5.16
C VAL A 96 -11.83 9.86 3.97
N ILE A 97 -10.84 9.92 3.08
CA ILE A 97 -10.64 8.95 2.02
C ILE A 97 -9.54 8.00 2.46
N MET A 98 -9.93 6.76 2.75
CA MET A 98 -9.01 5.69 3.12
C MET A 98 -8.57 4.91 1.87
N PRO A 99 -7.38 4.30 1.88
CA PRO A 99 -6.98 3.29 0.90
C PRO A 99 -7.95 2.12 0.84
N LEU A 100 -7.83 1.30 -0.22
CA LEU A 100 -8.65 0.11 -0.40
C LEU A 100 -8.46 -0.88 0.76
N VAL A 101 -7.21 -1.10 1.17
CA VAL A 101 -6.81 -1.88 2.35
C VAL A 101 -6.26 -0.91 3.39
N PRO A 102 -7.04 -0.55 4.44
CA PRO A 102 -6.66 0.49 5.40
C PRO A 102 -5.75 -0.04 6.51
N TYR A 103 -4.84 -0.93 6.18
CA TYR A 103 -3.91 -1.57 7.12
C TYR A 103 -2.48 -1.46 6.62
N ASN A 104 -1.53 -1.38 7.54
CA ASN A 104 -0.11 -1.53 7.22
C ASN A 104 0.37 -2.95 7.59
N PRO A 105 1.53 -3.43 7.07
CA PRO A 105 1.99 -4.80 7.28
C PRO A 105 2.44 -5.11 8.71
N TYR A 106 2.58 -4.10 9.59
CA TYR A 106 3.11 -4.25 10.95
C TYR A 106 2.04 -4.05 12.02
N GLU A 107 0.89 -3.51 11.67
CA GLU A 107 -0.20 -3.21 12.57
C GLU A 107 -0.98 -4.46 12.94
N ASN A 108 -1.26 -4.63 14.22
CA ASN A 108 -2.11 -5.71 14.73
C ASN A 108 -3.54 -5.17 14.86
N ASP A 109 -4.49 -5.76 14.16
CA ASP A 109 -5.91 -5.48 14.32
C ASP A 109 -6.50 -6.51 15.28
N LEU A 110 -6.59 -6.14 16.55
CA LEU A 110 -7.09 -7.01 17.60
C LEU A 110 -8.52 -6.65 17.93
N LYS A 111 -9.39 -7.66 18.03
CA LYS A 111 -10.79 -7.51 18.42
C LYS A 111 -10.97 -7.87 19.89
N LEU A 112 -11.92 -7.21 20.56
CA LEU A 112 -12.11 -7.35 22.02
C LEU A 112 -12.46 -8.77 22.48
N ASN A 113 -13.16 -9.55 21.67
CA ASN A 113 -13.65 -10.88 22.06
C ASN A 113 -13.26 -12.00 21.10
N GLU A 114 -12.37 -11.74 20.17
CA GLU A 114 -11.93 -12.71 19.17
C GLU A 114 -10.40 -12.74 19.08
N TYR A 115 -9.85 -13.92 18.94
CA TYR A 115 -8.41 -14.10 18.74
C TYR A 115 -8.09 -14.33 17.27
N PRO A 116 -7.02 -13.73 16.73
CA PRO A 116 -6.57 -14.03 15.38
C PRO A 116 -6.11 -15.51 15.27
N PRO A 117 -6.09 -16.09 14.06
CA PRO A 117 -6.30 -15.43 12.77
C PRO A 117 -7.78 -15.20 12.42
N PHE A 118 -8.08 -14.06 11.78
CA PHE A 118 -9.42 -13.78 11.29
C PHE A 118 -9.57 -14.20 9.83
N ALA A 119 -10.74 -14.75 9.49
CA ALA A 119 -11.05 -15.17 8.13
C ALA A 119 -11.10 -13.96 7.15
N PRO A 120 -10.93 -14.20 5.82
CA PRO A 120 -11.12 -13.15 4.83
C PRO A 120 -12.49 -12.46 4.96
N SER A 121 -12.48 -11.12 4.98
CA SER A 121 -13.67 -10.28 5.15
C SER A 121 -13.61 -9.04 4.26
N PHE A 122 -14.64 -8.87 3.40
CA PHE A 122 -14.82 -7.66 2.62
C PHE A 122 -15.32 -6.48 3.46
N ALA A 123 -16.12 -6.75 4.49
CA ALA A 123 -16.67 -5.72 5.38
C ALA A 123 -15.56 -5.03 6.18
N GLU A 124 -14.62 -5.81 6.68
CA GLU A 124 -13.46 -5.32 7.44
C GLU A 124 -12.27 -4.97 6.55
N LYS A 125 -12.37 -5.24 5.24
CA LYS A 125 -11.30 -5.03 4.24
C LYS A 125 -10.04 -5.88 4.45
N HIS A 126 -10.14 -6.97 5.19
CA HIS A 126 -9.13 -8.02 5.28
C HIS A 126 -9.36 -9.05 4.16
N PHE A 127 -9.01 -8.70 2.93
CA PHE A 127 -9.35 -9.53 1.75
C PHE A 127 -8.74 -10.93 1.76
N LEU A 128 -7.57 -11.10 2.37
CA LEU A 128 -6.91 -12.40 2.58
C LEU A 128 -6.90 -12.82 4.06
N GLY A 129 -7.69 -12.16 4.89
CA GLY A 129 -7.70 -12.38 6.33
C GLY A 129 -6.45 -11.84 7.04
N THR A 130 -6.27 -12.28 8.29
CA THR A 130 -5.14 -11.90 9.13
C THR A 130 -4.25 -13.08 9.48
N ASP A 131 -3.03 -12.81 9.90
CA ASP A 131 -2.16 -13.83 10.47
C ASP A 131 -2.50 -14.09 11.96
N ASN A 132 -1.73 -14.96 12.59
CA ASN A 132 -1.91 -15.39 13.98
C ASN A 132 -1.70 -14.30 15.04
N VAL A 133 -1.25 -13.10 14.65
CA VAL A 133 -1.11 -11.94 15.52
C VAL A 133 -2.00 -10.76 15.09
N GLY A 134 -2.90 -10.99 14.13
CA GLY A 134 -3.89 -10.01 13.69
C GLY A 134 -3.40 -9.05 12.60
N ARG A 135 -2.28 -9.33 11.91
CA ARG A 135 -1.77 -8.47 10.83
C ARG A 135 -2.40 -8.86 9.49
N ASP A 136 -2.73 -7.88 8.68
CA ASP A 136 -3.33 -8.10 7.37
C ASP A 136 -2.38 -8.85 6.41
N VAL A 137 -2.85 -10.00 5.89
CA VAL A 137 -2.04 -10.87 5.03
C VAL A 137 -1.76 -10.22 3.68
N LEU A 138 -2.74 -9.51 3.09
CA LEU A 138 -2.57 -8.84 1.80
C LEU A 138 -1.55 -7.70 1.90
N ALA A 139 -1.63 -6.88 2.95
CA ALA A 139 -0.65 -5.83 3.21
C ALA A 139 0.76 -6.41 3.33
N ARG A 140 0.93 -7.47 4.11
CA ARG A 140 2.23 -8.13 4.28
C ARG A 140 2.78 -8.72 2.98
N LEU A 141 1.92 -9.32 2.17
CA LEU A 141 2.31 -9.93 0.89
C LEU A 141 2.82 -8.87 -0.10
N VAL A 142 2.12 -7.75 -0.24
CA VAL A 142 2.49 -6.68 -1.17
C VAL A 142 3.77 -5.96 -0.73
N TYR A 143 3.90 -5.63 0.54
CA TYR A 143 5.11 -5.01 1.07
C TYR A 143 6.31 -5.97 1.09
N GLY A 144 6.08 -7.26 1.40
CA GLY A 144 7.09 -8.32 1.30
C GLY A 144 7.60 -8.50 -0.12
N PHE A 145 6.70 -8.52 -1.10
CA PHE A 145 7.05 -8.56 -2.52
C PHE A 145 7.93 -7.35 -2.91
N ARG A 146 7.55 -6.13 -2.52
CA ARG A 146 8.34 -4.91 -2.77
C ARG A 146 9.77 -5.04 -2.23
N THR A 147 9.92 -5.51 -0.99
CA THR A 147 11.22 -5.70 -0.35
C THR A 147 12.05 -6.77 -1.09
N ALA A 148 11.45 -7.91 -1.43
CA ALA A 148 12.11 -8.99 -2.15
C ALA A 148 12.59 -8.54 -3.55
N MET A 149 11.74 -7.80 -4.28
CA MET A 149 12.10 -7.28 -5.61
C MET A 149 13.18 -6.22 -5.53
N ALA A 150 13.12 -5.30 -4.55
CA ALA A 150 14.17 -4.29 -4.34
C ALA A 150 15.53 -4.95 -4.07
N PHE A 151 15.55 -5.98 -3.19
CA PHE A 151 16.75 -6.74 -2.89
C PHE A 151 17.28 -7.49 -4.12
N SER A 152 16.41 -8.13 -4.89
CA SER A 152 16.79 -8.85 -6.12
C SER A 152 17.41 -7.94 -7.17
N VAL A 153 16.81 -6.75 -7.36
CA VAL A 153 17.35 -5.74 -8.29
C VAL A 153 18.70 -5.22 -7.79
N LEU A 154 18.83 -4.94 -6.48
CA LEU A 154 20.10 -4.50 -5.89
C LEU A 154 21.21 -5.54 -6.10
N LEU A 155 20.94 -6.82 -5.85
CA LEU A 155 21.88 -7.90 -6.08
C LEU A 155 22.29 -7.99 -7.56
N LEU A 156 21.33 -7.87 -8.47
CA LEU A 156 21.60 -7.89 -9.91
C LEU A 156 22.55 -6.75 -10.29
N VAL A 157 22.27 -5.53 -9.82
CA VAL A 157 23.13 -4.36 -10.07
C VAL A 157 24.54 -4.59 -9.55
N VAL A 158 24.69 -5.03 -8.28
CA VAL A 158 26.01 -5.26 -7.65
C VAL A 158 26.79 -6.39 -8.36
N THR A 159 26.08 -7.40 -8.90
CA THR A 159 26.74 -8.53 -9.57
C THR A 159 27.24 -8.18 -10.98
N TYR A 160 26.59 -7.22 -11.66
CA TYR A 160 26.89 -6.88 -13.07
C TYR A 160 27.66 -5.56 -13.25
N ILE A 161 27.91 -4.81 -12.17
CA ILE A 161 28.80 -3.63 -12.15
C ILE A 161 30.14 -4.00 -11.54
#